data_9fc84bdba3a3653c68a6397420317d62
#
_entry.id   9fc84bdba3a3653c68a6397420317d62
#
_cell.length_a   1.000
_cell.length_b   1.000
_cell.length_c   1.000
_cell.angle_alpha   90.00
_cell.angle_beta   90.00
_cell.angle_gamma   90.00
#
_symmetry.space_group_name_H-M   'P 1'
#
loop_
_entity.id
_entity.type
_entity.pdbx_description
1 polymer ?
#
loop_
_entity_poly.entity_id
_entity_poly.type
_entity_poly.pdbx_seq_one_letter_code
_entity_poly.pdbx_strand_id
1 'polypeptide(L)'
;MNGQGDIIIGIRKSQLSTAQANDFQNKLIQANDAYNKESTYIKYIKTSGDIHNTHRLDQLGGKGLFVKEIEDQILSGDIHIGIHSVKDLPAKETHGLKIASWLERLKPNDALLSNSNLPLKDLPAGSVIGTSSIRRRSQILSLRKDLKIKLLRGNVDTRIQKLDDGEYDAIVLSYAGLIRLKKDHLISDIFSVDEFLPASCQGAVGIQIANKNDNLEFLNTLNKINHQNTETACSAEREVLKFINANCNSPVSVYATTKENKISIQCQLHDHNGSLLFDEFMEGEIENNLMLAKQLGRKIIDQVGQEKINELDILHDDFDYTPKG
;
A
#
# COMPACT_ATOMS: atom_id res chain seq x y z
N MET A 1 40.22 1.72 12.96
CA MET A 1 38.91 2.38 13.13
C MET A 1 38.03 1.84 12.03
N ASN A 2 37.10 0.94 12.36
CA ASN A 2 36.20 0.33 11.39
C ASN A 2 35.15 1.38 11.02
N GLY A 3 35.25 1.92 9.81
CA GLY A 3 34.45 3.02 9.32
C GLY A 3 33.04 2.63 8.88
N GLN A 4 32.30 1.97 9.75
CA GLN A 4 30.86 1.85 9.56
C GLN A 4 30.20 3.00 10.30
N GLY A 5 29.76 3.99 9.54
CA GLY A 5 28.96 5.09 10.08
C GLY A 5 27.59 4.60 10.53
N ASP A 6 27.01 5.35 11.45
CA ASP A 6 25.65 5.11 11.94
C ASP A 6 24.62 5.10 10.78
N ILE A 7 23.66 4.17 10.84
CA ILE A 7 22.55 4.09 9.87
C ILE A 7 21.36 4.87 10.42
N ILE A 8 20.95 5.91 9.72
CA ILE A 8 19.76 6.70 10.05
C ILE A 8 18.59 6.22 9.19
N ILE A 9 17.55 5.68 9.86
CA ILE A 9 16.35 5.13 9.24
C ILE A 9 15.23 6.17 9.34
N GLY A 10 14.82 6.73 8.21
CA GLY A 10 13.72 7.68 8.15
C GLY A 10 12.36 7.00 8.00
N ILE A 11 11.41 7.41 8.83
CA ILE A 11 10.03 6.91 8.81
C ILE A 11 9.02 8.02 9.09
N ARG A 12 7.77 7.80 8.68
CA ARG A 12 6.64 8.62 9.13
C ARG A 12 6.40 8.48 10.63
N LYS A 13 5.87 9.53 11.24
CA LYS A 13 5.49 9.51 12.65
C LYS A 13 4.15 8.80 12.85
N SER A 14 4.18 7.46 12.82
CA SER A 14 3.00 6.61 13.12
C SER A 14 3.43 5.31 13.80
N GLN A 15 2.54 4.70 14.58
CA GLN A 15 2.82 3.40 15.23
C GLN A 15 3.12 2.31 14.19
N LEU A 16 2.38 2.29 13.07
CA LEU A 16 2.61 1.31 12.00
C LEU A 16 3.98 1.47 11.36
N SER A 17 4.42 2.70 11.06
CA SER A 17 5.75 2.94 10.49
C SER A 17 6.84 2.56 11.50
N THR A 18 6.62 2.81 12.79
CA THR A 18 7.54 2.39 13.86
C THR A 18 7.64 0.86 13.93
N ALA A 19 6.52 0.14 13.87
CA ALA A 19 6.53 -1.33 13.86
C ALA A 19 7.28 -1.89 12.63
N GLN A 20 7.09 -1.30 11.46
CA GLN A 20 7.81 -1.67 10.23
C GLN A 20 9.31 -1.41 10.32
N ALA A 21 9.70 -0.26 10.88
CA ALA A 21 11.11 0.07 11.07
C ALA A 21 11.80 -0.84 12.09
N ASN A 22 11.12 -1.18 13.18
CA ASN A 22 11.65 -2.12 14.17
C ASN A 22 11.82 -3.53 13.58
N ASP A 23 10.89 -4.01 12.74
CA ASP A 23 11.02 -5.29 12.03
C ASP A 23 12.26 -5.28 11.12
N PHE A 24 12.43 -4.22 10.31
CA PHE A 24 13.63 -4.06 9.48
C PHE A 24 14.91 -3.98 10.32
N GLN A 25 14.94 -3.14 11.35
CA GLN A 25 16.11 -2.97 12.23
C GLN A 25 16.54 -4.31 12.85
N ASN A 26 15.58 -5.11 13.32
CA ASN A 26 15.89 -6.44 13.89
C ASN A 26 16.49 -7.37 12.83
N LYS A 27 15.95 -7.37 11.60
CA LYS A 27 16.49 -8.18 10.48
C LYS A 27 17.87 -7.70 10.04
N LEU A 28 18.12 -6.38 10.04
CA LEU A 28 19.43 -5.80 9.73
C LEU A 28 20.50 -6.27 10.71
N ILE A 29 20.20 -6.20 12.01
CA ILE A 29 21.08 -6.64 13.10
C ILE A 29 21.34 -8.16 13.03
N GLN A 30 20.30 -8.95 12.73
CA GLN A 30 20.46 -10.40 12.57
C GLN A 30 21.27 -10.81 11.33
N ALA A 31 21.22 -10.01 10.26
CA ALA A 31 21.90 -10.31 9.01
C ALA A 31 23.39 -9.92 9.02
N ASN A 32 23.80 -9.01 9.92
CA ASN A 32 25.18 -8.54 10.01
C ASN A 32 25.47 -7.99 11.41
N ASP A 33 26.36 -8.65 12.15
CA ASP A 33 26.79 -8.32 13.52
C ASP A 33 27.48 -6.94 13.64
N ALA A 34 27.83 -6.33 12.51
CA ALA A 34 28.38 -4.97 12.50
C ALA A 34 27.32 -3.90 12.86
N TYR A 35 26.03 -4.24 12.78
CA TYR A 35 24.92 -3.36 13.16
C TYR A 35 24.35 -3.75 14.52
N ASN A 36 23.94 -2.76 15.28
CA ASN A 36 23.23 -2.91 16.55
C ASN A 36 22.24 -1.76 16.73
N LYS A 37 21.50 -1.74 17.83
CA LYS A 37 20.52 -0.67 18.10
C LYS A 37 21.16 0.70 18.30
N GLU A 38 22.41 0.73 18.72
CA GLU A 38 23.16 1.98 18.99
C GLU A 38 23.73 2.57 17.71
N SER A 39 23.99 1.74 16.70
CA SER A 39 24.46 2.17 15.36
C SER A 39 23.33 2.32 14.33
N THR A 40 22.08 2.10 14.72
CA THR A 40 20.92 2.21 13.80
C THR A 40 19.82 3.06 14.43
N TYR A 41 19.68 4.32 13.96
CA TYR A 41 18.77 5.30 14.55
C TYR A 41 17.48 5.44 13.76
N ILE A 42 16.32 5.43 14.43
CA ILE A 42 15.03 5.74 13.81
C ILE A 42 14.77 7.24 13.92
N LYS A 43 14.66 7.93 12.76
CA LYS A 43 14.31 9.35 12.65
C LYS A 43 12.86 9.48 12.18
N TYR A 44 12.04 10.12 13.02
CA TYR A 44 10.65 10.42 12.68
C TYR A 44 10.56 11.66 11.81
N ILE A 45 9.96 11.52 10.63
CA ILE A 45 9.80 12.59 9.65
C ILE A 45 8.30 12.93 9.57
N LYS A 46 7.97 14.20 9.73
CA LYS A 46 6.61 14.70 9.57
C LYS A 46 6.36 14.96 8.09
N THR A 47 5.40 14.27 7.51
CA THR A 47 5.06 14.41 6.09
C THR A 47 3.90 15.39 5.87
N SER A 48 3.80 15.94 4.66
CA SER A 48 2.69 16.83 4.27
C SER A 48 1.33 16.14 4.45
N GLY A 49 1.27 14.83 4.19
CA GLY A 49 0.07 14.02 4.43
C GLY A 49 -0.32 13.90 5.91
N ASP A 50 0.64 14.04 6.84
CA ASP A 50 0.38 14.04 8.29
C ASP A 50 -0.11 15.41 8.79
N ILE A 51 0.24 16.49 8.08
CA ILE A 51 -0.15 17.88 8.44
C ILE A 51 -1.57 18.19 7.98
N HIS A 52 -1.94 17.76 6.78
CA HIS A 52 -3.21 18.09 6.13
C HIS A 52 -4.28 17.02 6.31
N ASN A 53 -4.51 16.60 7.56
CA ASN A 53 -5.49 15.54 7.90
C ASN A 53 -6.95 15.89 7.54
N THR A 54 -7.25 17.16 7.24
CA THR A 54 -8.62 17.67 6.99
C THR A 54 -8.93 17.88 5.50
N HIS A 55 -7.91 18.03 4.63
CA HIS A 55 -8.10 18.24 3.19
C HIS A 55 -7.99 16.94 2.41
N ARG A 56 -8.67 16.85 1.28
CA ARG A 56 -8.58 15.68 0.37
C ARG A 56 -7.16 15.60 -0.21
N LEU A 57 -6.60 14.38 -0.27
CA LEU A 57 -5.22 14.14 -0.76
C LEU A 57 -5.05 14.54 -2.23
N ASP A 58 -6.11 14.43 -3.03
CA ASP A 58 -6.16 14.82 -4.43
C ASP A 58 -6.03 16.35 -4.64
N GLN A 59 -6.61 17.14 -3.74
CA GLN A 59 -6.51 18.62 -3.76
C GLN A 59 -5.12 19.16 -3.41
N LEU A 60 -4.28 18.33 -2.77
CA LEU A 60 -2.93 18.70 -2.35
C LEU A 60 -1.83 18.25 -3.33
N GLY A 61 -2.19 17.89 -4.58
CA GLY A 61 -1.23 17.47 -5.60
C GLY A 61 -0.97 15.96 -5.66
N GLY A 62 -1.73 15.15 -4.93
CA GLY A 62 -1.98 13.71 -5.13
C GLY A 62 -0.82 12.73 -5.06
N LYS A 63 0.37 13.07 -5.52
CA LYS A 63 1.49 12.11 -5.65
C LYS A 63 2.49 12.29 -4.50
N GLY A 64 2.68 11.22 -3.70
CA GLY A 64 3.78 11.16 -2.75
C GLY A 64 3.65 11.98 -1.47
N LEU A 65 2.46 12.45 -1.06
CA LEU A 65 2.24 13.26 0.14
C LEU A 65 2.74 12.64 1.46
N PHE A 66 2.94 11.34 1.47
CA PHE A 66 3.44 10.60 2.63
C PHE A 66 4.90 10.17 2.50
N VAL A 67 5.54 10.51 1.39
CA VAL A 67 6.82 9.93 0.99
C VAL A 67 7.85 11.01 0.68
N LYS A 68 7.42 12.13 0.09
CA LYS A 68 8.27 13.17 -0.45
C LYS A 68 9.34 13.64 0.53
N GLU A 69 8.98 13.99 1.75
CA GLU A 69 9.91 14.51 2.74
C GLU A 69 10.94 13.46 3.21
N ILE A 70 10.57 12.16 3.13
CA ILE A 70 11.50 11.06 3.39
C ILE A 70 12.47 10.93 2.21
N GLU A 71 11.96 10.94 0.98
CA GLU A 71 12.76 10.87 -0.25
C GLU A 71 13.73 12.04 -0.38
N ASP A 72 13.28 13.25 -0.09
CA ASP A 72 14.13 14.45 -0.07
C ASP A 72 15.30 14.29 0.92
N GLN A 73 15.07 13.73 2.11
CA GLN A 73 16.12 13.48 3.10
C GLN A 73 17.05 12.32 2.72
N ILE A 74 16.60 11.33 1.95
CA ILE A 74 17.50 10.30 1.40
C ILE A 74 18.40 10.96 0.33
N LEU A 75 17.84 11.80 -0.53
CA LEU A 75 18.57 12.47 -1.60
C LEU A 75 19.60 13.50 -1.07
N SER A 76 19.26 14.18 0.03
CA SER A 76 20.20 15.11 0.69
C SER A 76 21.26 14.39 1.54
N GLY A 77 21.07 13.12 1.86
CA GLY A 77 21.96 12.35 2.75
C GLY A 77 21.70 12.56 4.25
N ASP A 78 20.60 13.24 4.63
CA ASP A 78 20.20 13.44 6.03
C ASP A 78 19.71 12.15 6.69
N ILE A 79 19.29 11.20 5.89
CA ILE A 79 18.98 9.81 6.26
C ILE A 79 19.54 8.85 5.21
N HIS A 80 19.85 7.64 5.64
CA HIS A 80 20.44 6.63 4.76
C HIS A 80 19.37 5.73 4.12
N ILE A 81 18.25 5.52 4.81
CA ILE A 81 17.17 4.58 4.47
C ILE A 81 15.82 5.24 4.72
N GLY A 82 14.87 5.01 3.81
CA GLY A 82 13.44 5.21 4.03
C GLY A 82 12.71 3.88 4.15
N ILE A 83 11.88 3.71 5.18
CA ILE A 83 11.00 2.53 5.32
C ILE A 83 9.58 2.91 4.95
N HIS A 84 9.00 2.14 4.03
CA HIS A 84 7.69 2.44 3.46
C HIS A 84 6.76 1.23 3.44
N SER A 85 5.47 1.45 3.69
CA SER A 85 4.44 0.59 3.14
C SER A 85 4.42 0.81 1.62
N VAL A 86 4.80 -0.19 0.84
CA VAL A 86 5.08 0.02 -0.60
C VAL A 86 3.84 0.47 -1.38
N LYS A 87 2.64 0.11 -0.94
CA LYS A 87 1.38 0.60 -1.54
C LYS A 87 1.21 2.12 -1.52
N ASP A 88 1.96 2.81 -0.63
CA ASP A 88 1.93 4.27 -0.49
C ASP A 88 3.01 4.95 -1.35
N LEU A 89 3.95 4.17 -1.92
CA LEU A 89 4.96 4.65 -2.87
C LEU A 89 4.36 4.81 -4.27
N PRO A 90 4.72 5.89 -5.01
CA PRO A 90 4.37 6.00 -6.41
C PRO A 90 4.86 4.79 -7.21
N ALA A 91 4.08 4.34 -8.20
CA ALA A 91 4.48 3.22 -9.07
C ALA A 91 5.75 3.55 -9.88
N LYS A 92 5.90 4.82 -10.30
CA LYS A 92 7.14 5.34 -10.89
C LYS A 92 8.05 5.81 -9.77
N GLU A 93 9.24 5.20 -9.68
CA GLU A 93 10.24 5.57 -8.70
C GLU A 93 10.74 7.00 -8.89
N THR A 94 11.04 7.67 -7.78
CA THR A 94 11.66 8.98 -7.78
C THR A 94 13.10 8.88 -8.30
N HIS A 95 13.47 9.76 -9.21
CA HIS A 95 14.81 9.78 -9.80
C HIS A 95 15.89 9.89 -8.71
N GLY A 96 16.89 9.03 -8.78
CA GLY A 96 17.98 8.97 -7.81
C GLY A 96 17.73 8.04 -6.61
N LEU A 97 16.55 7.41 -6.53
CA LEU A 97 16.17 6.46 -5.48
C LEU A 97 15.83 5.08 -6.05
N LYS A 98 15.95 4.05 -5.21
CA LYS A 98 15.50 2.68 -5.51
C LYS A 98 15.02 1.99 -4.25
N ILE A 99 14.12 1.03 -4.39
CA ILE A 99 13.85 0.05 -3.35
C ILE A 99 14.95 -1.01 -3.42
N ALA A 100 15.80 -1.06 -2.40
CA ALA A 100 16.98 -1.93 -2.38
C ALA A 100 16.73 -3.25 -1.67
N SER A 101 15.65 -3.37 -0.90
CA SER A 101 15.27 -4.60 -0.21
C SER A 101 13.77 -4.60 0.10
N TRP A 102 13.19 -5.77 0.11
CA TRP A 102 11.79 -6.01 0.41
C TRP A 102 11.67 -6.99 1.57
N LEU A 103 10.91 -6.64 2.59
CA LEU A 103 10.60 -7.61 3.63
C LEU A 103 9.53 -8.59 3.14
N GLU A 104 9.50 -9.78 3.74
CA GLU A 104 8.46 -10.76 3.46
C GLU A 104 7.07 -10.14 3.59
N ARG A 105 6.25 -10.32 2.55
CA ARG A 105 4.91 -9.77 2.45
C ARG A 105 3.97 -10.46 3.42
N LEU A 106 3.35 -9.71 4.31
CA LEU A 106 2.21 -10.24 5.08
C LEU A 106 0.98 -10.38 4.17
N LYS A 107 -0.01 -11.19 4.62
CA LYS A 107 -1.27 -11.37 3.88
C LYS A 107 -1.82 -10.03 3.39
N PRO A 108 -2.10 -9.87 2.10
CA PRO A 108 -2.47 -8.59 1.48
C PRO A 108 -3.92 -8.22 1.68
N ASN A 109 -4.72 -9.09 2.30
CA ASN A 109 -6.16 -8.94 2.47
C ASN A 109 -6.53 -7.58 3.07
N ASP A 110 -7.70 -7.11 2.70
CA ASP A 110 -8.42 -6.09 3.47
C ASP A 110 -9.22 -6.77 4.58
N ALA A 111 -9.50 -6.04 5.65
CA ALA A 111 -10.26 -6.51 6.80
C ALA A 111 -11.31 -5.49 7.20
N LEU A 112 -12.48 -5.97 7.58
CA LEU A 112 -13.58 -5.19 8.14
C LEU A 112 -13.51 -5.20 9.66
N LEU A 113 -13.66 -4.06 10.27
CA LEU A 113 -13.96 -3.88 11.68
C LEU A 113 -15.37 -3.31 11.77
N SER A 114 -16.25 -3.93 12.54
CA SER A 114 -17.66 -3.56 12.65
C SER A 114 -18.08 -3.49 14.12
N ASN A 115 -18.81 -2.45 14.52
CA ASN A 115 -19.35 -2.32 15.86
C ASN A 115 -20.33 -3.44 16.23
N SER A 116 -21.01 -4.00 15.23
CA SER A 116 -21.92 -5.15 15.40
C SER A 116 -21.21 -6.50 15.36
N ASN A 117 -19.91 -6.52 15.08
CA ASN A 117 -19.10 -7.73 14.83
C ASN A 117 -19.67 -8.63 13.71
N LEU A 118 -20.41 -8.05 12.75
CA LEU A 118 -20.95 -8.75 11.59
C LEU A 118 -20.00 -8.62 10.39
N PRO A 119 -19.93 -9.64 9.51
CA PRO A 119 -19.23 -9.53 8.23
C PRO A 119 -19.99 -8.60 7.27
N LEU A 120 -19.29 -8.13 6.21
CA LEU A 120 -19.85 -7.17 5.25
C LEU A 120 -21.21 -7.59 4.68
N LYS A 121 -21.37 -8.87 4.36
CA LYS A 121 -22.59 -9.42 3.75
C LYS A 121 -23.82 -9.33 4.66
N ASP A 122 -23.60 -9.35 5.98
CA ASP A 122 -24.66 -9.40 7.00
C ASP A 122 -24.93 -8.02 7.65
N LEU A 123 -24.21 -6.98 7.25
CA LEU A 123 -24.47 -5.61 7.72
C LEU A 123 -25.86 -5.15 7.28
N PRO A 124 -26.62 -4.43 8.14
CA PRO A 124 -27.91 -3.86 7.77
C PRO A 124 -27.82 -2.96 6.54
N ALA A 125 -28.87 -2.92 5.73
CA ALA A 125 -28.97 -1.99 4.60
C ALA A 125 -28.83 -0.55 5.09
N GLY A 126 -28.09 0.28 4.34
CA GLY A 126 -27.81 1.67 4.70
C GLY A 126 -26.73 1.86 5.78
N SER A 127 -26.06 0.78 6.26
CA SER A 127 -24.93 0.91 7.18
C SER A 127 -23.82 1.78 6.57
N VAL A 128 -23.17 2.58 7.41
CA VAL A 128 -22.13 3.55 7.03
C VAL A 128 -20.76 2.92 7.14
N ILE A 129 -20.08 2.75 6.00
CA ILE A 129 -18.74 2.17 5.91
C ILE A 129 -17.69 3.27 5.74
N GLY A 130 -16.74 3.32 6.67
CA GLY A 130 -15.63 4.26 6.65
C GLY A 130 -14.44 3.77 5.82
N THR A 131 -14.05 4.54 4.80
CA THR A 131 -12.80 4.34 4.05
C THR A 131 -12.34 5.66 3.43
N SER A 132 -11.05 5.80 3.08
CA SER A 132 -10.54 6.89 2.23
C SER A 132 -10.00 6.37 0.90
N SER A 133 -10.11 5.07 0.66
CA SER A 133 -9.61 4.41 -0.55
C SER A 133 -10.72 4.30 -1.59
N ILE A 134 -10.51 4.89 -2.77
CA ILE A 134 -11.45 4.79 -3.89
C ILE A 134 -11.60 3.33 -4.31
N ARG A 135 -10.51 2.58 -4.36
CA ARG A 135 -10.52 1.14 -4.64
C ARG A 135 -11.45 0.38 -3.70
N ARG A 136 -11.33 0.60 -2.38
CA ARG A 136 -12.20 -0.05 -1.39
C ARG A 136 -13.65 0.37 -1.54
N ARG A 137 -13.89 1.68 -1.73
CA ARG A 137 -15.23 2.20 -2.00
C ARG A 137 -15.87 1.48 -3.16
N SER A 138 -15.19 1.43 -4.31
CA SER A 138 -15.73 0.82 -5.53
C SER A 138 -16.01 -0.68 -5.36
N GLN A 139 -15.12 -1.42 -4.71
CA GLN A 139 -15.34 -2.85 -4.46
C GLN A 139 -16.46 -3.10 -3.43
N ILE A 140 -16.57 -2.29 -2.37
CA ILE A 140 -17.72 -2.40 -1.44
C ILE A 140 -19.02 -2.17 -2.18
N LEU A 141 -19.10 -1.14 -3.02
CA LEU A 141 -20.30 -0.83 -3.81
C LEU A 141 -20.59 -1.88 -4.90
N SER A 142 -19.56 -2.57 -5.40
CA SER A 142 -19.75 -3.73 -6.27
C SER A 142 -20.45 -4.88 -5.56
N LEU A 143 -20.09 -5.13 -4.31
CA LEU A 143 -20.67 -6.20 -3.48
C LEU A 143 -22.01 -5.81 -2.84
N ARG A 144 -22.14 -4.57 -2.37
CA ARG A 144 -23.26 -4.08 -1.55
C ARG A 144 -23.59 -2.61 -1.90
N LYS A 145 -24.41 -2.40 -2.94
CA LYS A 145 -24.86 -1.08 -3.40
C LYS A 145 -25.78 -0.35 -2.43
N ASP A 146 -26.33 -1.07 -1.47
CA ASP A 146 -27.23 -0.57 -0.44
C ASP A 146 -26.50 0.06 0.77
N LEU A 147 -25.16 -0.02 0.83
CA LEU A 147 -24.37 0.56 1.89
C LEU A 147 -24.01 2.02 1.60
N LYS A 148 -23.84 2.80 2.66
CA LYS A 148 -23.34 4.19 2.59
C LYS A 148 -21.83 4.17 2.74
N ILE A 149 -21.13 4.92 1.91
CA ILE A 149 -19.68 5.11 2.05
C ILE A 149 -19.42 6.51 2.56
N LYS A 150 -18.58 6.64 3.59
CA LYS A 150 -18.18 7.93 4.17
C LYS A 150 -16.66 8.01 4.28
N LEU A 151 -16.12 9.18 3.98
CA LEU A 151 -14.68 9.44 4.04
C LEU A 151 -14.14 9.23 5.46
N LEU A 152 -13.17 8.33 5.61
CA LEU A 152 -12.49 8.04 6.88
C LEU A 152 -11.00 8.35 6.77
N ARG A 153 -10.52 9.29 7.59
CA ARG A 153 -9.11 9.70 7.63
C ARG A 153 -8.49 9.54 9.01
N GLY A 154 -7.17 9.57 9.02
CA GLY A 154 -6.33 9.40 10.19
C GLY A 154 -5.42 8.17 10.08
N ASN A 155 -4.56 7.97 11.06
CA ASN A 155 -3.81 6.73 11.23
C ASN A 155 -4.75 5.59 11.70
N VAL A 156 -4.22 4.38 11.85
CA VAL A 156 -5.04 3.21 12.22
C VAL A 156 -5.75 3.43 13.55
N ASP A 157 -5.07 3.95 14.57
CA ASP A 157 -5.66 4.18 15.90
C ASP A 157 -6.79 5.21 15.85
N THR A 158 -6.57 6.32 15.14
CA THR A 158 -7.59 7.36 14.94
C THR A 158 -8.83 6.81 14.23
N ARG A 159 -8.64 5.93 13.24
CA ARG A 159 -9.77 5.33 12.50
C ARG A 159 -10.56 4.36 13.36
N ILE A 160 -9.87 3.57 14.18
CA ILE A 160 -10.53 2.66 15.14
C ILE A 160 -11.30 3.48 16.18
N GLN A 161 -10.70 4.54 16.72
CA GLN A 161 -11.38 5.41 17.66
C GLN A 161 -12.68 6.00 17.09
N LYS A 162 -12.68 6.44 15.83
CA LYS A 162 -13.88 6.95 15.14
C LYS A 162 -14.96 5.88 14.96
N LEU A 163 -14.56 4.61 14.77
CA LEU A 163 -15.50 3.50 14.78
C LEU A 163 -16.10 3.30 16.17
N ASP A 164 -15.27 3.30 17.22
CA ASP A 164 -15.69 3.13 18.61
C ASP A 164 -16.59 4.30 19.05
N ASP A 165 -16.35 5.52 18.56
CA ASP A 165 -17.18 6.72 18.78
C ASP A 165 -18.53 6.68 18.02
N GLY A 166 -18.76 5.66 17.18
CA GLY A 166 -20.01 5.47 16.45
C GLY A 166 -20.18 6.40 15.22
N GLU A 167 -19.09 7.01 14.71
CA GLU A 167 -19.15 7.80 13.48
C GLU A 167 -19.41 6.94 12.24
N TYR A 168 -19.17 5.63 12.34
CA TYR A 168 -19.30 4.60 11.30
C TYR A 168 -19.87 3.31 11.91
N ASP A 169 -20.60 2.53 11.13
CA ASP A 169 -21.03 1.18 11.51
C ASP A 169 -19.90 0.16 11.32
N ALA A 170 -19.06 0.37 10.32
CA ALA A 170 -17.87 -0.42 10.07
C ALA A 170 -16.79 0.39 9.33
N ILE A 171 -15.54 -0.09 9.39
CA ILE A 171 -14.41 0.50 8.66
C ILE A 171 -13.59 -0.59 7.98
N VAL A 172 -12.91 -0.25 6.87
CA VAL A 172 -12.04 -1.19 6.16
C VAL A 172 -10.58 -0.76 6.30
N LEU A 173 -9.77 -1.69 6.84
CA LEU A 173 -8.34 -1.50 7.05
C LEU A 173 -7.55 -2.64 6.38
N SER A 174 -6.21 -2.51 6.23
CA SER A 174 -5.38 -3.61 5.75
C SER A 174 -5.12 -4.60 6.88
N TYR A 175 -5.33 -5.89 6.63
CA TYR A 175 -5.02 -6.97 7.57
C TYR A 175 -3.57 -6.89 8.07
N ALA A 176 -2.60 -6.72 7.15
CA ALA A 176 -1.19 -6.60 7.49
C ALA A 176 -0.88 -5.44 8.47
N GLY A 177 -1.62 -4.32 8.37
CA GLY A 177 -1.50 -3.20 9.30
C GLY A 177 -2.00 -3.55 10.70
N LEU A 178 -3.14 -4.24 10.77
CA LEU A 178 -3.73 -4.69 12.05
C LEU A 178 -2.84 -5.71 12.76
N ILE A 179 -2.30 -6.70 12.02
CA ILE A 179 -1.33 -7.68 12.57
C ILE A 179 -0.11 -6.99 13.15
N ARG A 180 0.53 -6.06 12.40
CA ARG A 180 1.72 -5.34 12.87
C ARG A 180 1.46 -4.52 14.13
N LEU A 181 0.23 -4.04 14.29
CA LEU A 181 -0.20 -3.28 15.47
C LEU A 181 -0.82 -4.15 16.57
N LYS A 182 -0.88 -5.48 16.39
CA LYS A 182 -1.52 -6.42 17.33
C LYS A 182 -3.00 -6.10 17.61
N LYS A 183 -3.70 -5.66 16.55
CA LYS A 183 -5.12 -5.27 16.57
C LYS A 183 -6.01 -6.23 15.78
N ASP A 184 -5.53 -7.43 15.48
CA ASP A 184 -6.24 -8.49 14.76
C ASP A 184 -7.47 -9.00 15.51
N HIS A 185 -7.47 -8.89 16.81
CA HIS A 185 -8.64 -9.22 17.67
C HIS A 185 -9.88 -8.33 17.43
N LEU A 186 -9.72 -7.20 16.73
CA LEU A 186 -10.83 -6.28 16.36
C LEU A 186 -11.46 -6.62 15.00
N ILE A 187 -10.95 -7.62 14.30
CA ILE A 187 -11.41 -7.96 12.95
C ILE A 187 -12.71 -8.72 13.02
N SER A 188 -13.74 -8.20 12.36
CA SER A 188 -15.05 -8.86 12.19
C SER A 188 -15.09 -9.73 10.93
N ASP A 189 -14.33 -9.37 9.88
CA ASP A 189 -14.29 -10.10 8.62
C ASP A 189 -12.94 -9.88 7.90
N ILE A 190 -12.45 -10.93 7.23
CA ILE A 190 -11.25 -10.86 6.38
C ILE A 190 -11.70 -11.17 4.96
N PHE A 191 -11.64 -10.17 4.09
CA PHE A 191 -12.05 -10.36 2.71
C PHE A 191 -11.16 -11.35 1.98
N SER A 192 -11.75 -12.30 1.27
CA SER A 192 -11.03 -13.16 0.34
C SER A 192 -10.40 -12.30 -0.77
N VAL A 193 -9.17 -12.64 -1.19
CA VAL A 193 -8.54 -11.95 -2.32
C VAL A 193 -9.27 -12.19 -3.65
N ASP A 194 -10.04 -13.26 -3.74
CA ASP A 194 -10.83 -13.58 -4.94
C ASP A 194 -12.07 -12.69 -5.08
N GLU A 195 -12.64 -12.23 -3.94
CA GLU A 195 -13.84 -11.38 -3.91
C GLU A 195 -13.49 -9.89 -3.78
N PHE A 196 -12.37 -9.59 -3.12
CA PHE A 196 -11.95 -8.23 -2.79
C PHE A 196 -10.45 -8.09 -3.03
N LEU A 197 -10.10 -7.78 -4.27
CA LEU A 197 -8.70 -7.75 -4.71
C LEU A 197 -7.93 -6.62 -4.00
N PRO A 198 -6.77 -6.90 -3.37
CA PRO A 198 -6.05 -5.92 -2.57
C PRO A 198 -5.44 -4.79 -3.42
N ALA A 199 -4.99 -3.73 -2.75
CA ALA A 199 -4.16 -2.72 -3.38
C ALA A 199 -2.82 -3.32 -3.79
N SER A 200 -2.25 -2.82 -4.88
CA SER A 200 -0.88 -3.16 -5.28
C SER A 200 0.08 -3.02 -4.10
N CYS A 201 0.93 -4.03 -3.90
CA CYS A 201 1.92 -4.12 -2.83
C CYS A 201 1.35 -4.03 -1.41
N GLN A 202 0.05 -4.20 -1.19
CA GLN A 202 -0.49 -4.22 0.17
C GLN A 202 0.14 -5.35 0.97
N GLY A 203 0.58 -5.07 2.20
CA GLY A 203 1.28 -6.00 3.08
C GLY A 203 2.80 -5.95 2.97
N ALA A 204 3.35 -5.46 1.85
CA ALA A 204 4.80 -5.35 1.63
C ALA A 204 5.40 -4.09 2.28
N VAL A 205 6.62 -4.25 2.80
CA VAL A 205 7.47 -3.17 3.30
C VAL A 205 8.70 -3.08 2.41
N GLY A 206 8.99 -1.89 1.92
CA GLY A 206 10.16 -1.61 1.08
C GLY A 206 11.17 -0.73 1.79
N ILE A 207 12.43 -1.02 1.55
CA ILE A 207 13.60 -0.32 2.03
C ILE A 207 14.16 0.52 0.88
N GLN A 208 13.94 1.82 0.94
CA GLN A 208 14.37 2.77 -0.09
C GLN A 208 15.70 3.42 0.28
N ILE A 209 16.60 3.53 -0.70
CA ILE A 209 17.92 4.15 -0.57
C ILE A 209 18.23 5.00 -1.79
N ALA A 210 19.27 5.84 -1.69
CA ALA A 210 19.84 6.54 -2.85
C ALA A 210 20.51 5.55 -3.83
N ASN A 211 20.36 5.78 -5.13
CA ASN A 211 21.00 4.97 -6.19
C ASN A 211 22.52 4.98 -6.12
N LYS A 212 23.10 6.10 -5.63
CA LYS A 212 24.54 6.32 -5.50
C LYS A 212 25.13 5.78 -4.18
N ASN A 213 24.44 4.85 -3.53
CA ASN A 213 24.99 4.23 -2.33
C ASN A 213 26.10 3.25 -2.71
N ASP A 214 27.35 3.55 -2.33
CA ASP A 214 28.56 2.80 -2.70
C ASP A 214 29.01 1.86 -1.56
N ASN A 215 28.32 1.84 -0.43
CA ASN A 215 28.67 0.96 0.69
C ASN A 215 28.28 -0.49 0.36
N LEU A 216 29.24 -1.24 -0.20
CA LEU A 216 29.05 -2.62 -0.64
C LEU A 216 28.64 -3.56 0.49
N GLU A 217 29.17 -3.34 1.69
CA GLU A 217 28.81 -4.20 2.86
C GLU A 217 27.36 -3.99 3.26
N PHE A 218 26.91 -2.73 3.27
CA PHE A 218 25.52 -2.39 3.53
C PHE A 218 24.58 -2.95 2.45
N LEU A 219 24.93 -2.79 1.17
CA LEU A 219 24.15 -3.33 0.05
C LEU A 219 24.07 -4.87 0.10
N ASN A 220 25.17 -5.54 0.45
CA ASN A 220 25.19 -6.99 0.64
C ASN A 220 24.30 -7.42 1.82
N THR A 221 24.26 -6.62 2.89
CA THR A 221 23.38 -6.88 4.03
C THR A 221 21.91 -6.71 3.65
N LEU A 222 21.56 -5.65 2.90
CA LEU A 222 20.21 -5.47 2.37
C LEU A 222 19.79 -6.61 1.46
N ASN A 223 20.70 -7.13 0.63
CA ASN A 223 20.43 -8.27 -0.25
C ASN A 223 20.15 -9.57 0.54
N LYS A 224 20.84 -9.78 1.69
CA LYS A 224 20.55 -10.94 2.57
C LYS A 224 19.14 -10.86 3.21
N ILE A 225 18.65 -9.66 3.45
CA ILE A 225 17.33 -9.41 4.05
C ILE A 225 16.22 -9.49 2.99
N ASN A 226 16.58 -9.31 1.72
CA ASN A 226 15.63 -9.20 0.63
C ASN A 226 14.81 -10.47 0.45
N HIS A 227 13.48 -10.35 0.45
CA HIS A 227 12.57 -11.44 0.15
C HIS A 227 12.21 -11.44 -1.35
N GLN A 228 12.89 -12.27 -2.12
CA GLN A 228 12.83 -12.31 -3.58
C GLN A 228 11.40 -12.48 -4.13
N ASN A 229 10.59 -13.35 -3.52
CA ASN A 229 9.21 -13.55 -3.97
C ASN A 229 8.35 -12.30 -3.80
N THR A 230 8.55 -11.55 -2.70
CA THR A 230 7.86 -10.25 -2.50
C THR A 230 8.33 -9.23 -3.52
N GLU A 231 9.63 -9.12 -3.77
CA GLU A 231 10.19 -8.22 -4.78
C GLU A 231 9.59 -8.51 -6.16
N THR A 232 9.62 -9.76 -6.60
CA THR A 232 9.12 -10.17 -7.91
C THR A 232 7.62 -9.87 -8.08
N ALA A 233 6.80 -10.29 -7.11
CA ALA A 233 5.36 -10.06 -7.16
C ALA A 233 5.03 -8.56 -7.14
N CYS A 234 5.61 -7.80 -6.20
CA CYS A 234 5.34 -6.36 -6.08
C CYS A 234 5.90 -5.55 -7.26
N SER A 235 7.02 -5.97 -7.86
CA SER A 235 7.55 -5.34 -9.07
C SER A 235 6.60 -5.50 -10.26
N ALA A 236 6.00 -6.68 -10.41
CA ALA A 236 4.99 -6.92 -11.44
C ALA A 236 3.72 -6.09 -11.20
N GLU A 237 3.22 -6.04 -9.96
CA GLU A 237 2.07 -5.22 -9.60
C GLU A 237 2.31 -3.73 -9.89
N ARG A 238 3.48 -3.20 -9.52
CA ARG A 238 3.90 -1.81 -9.78
C ARG A 238 4.06 -1.52 -11.27
N GLU A 239 4.56 -2.48 -12.05
CA GLU A 239 4.74 -2.31 -13.50
C GLU A 239 3.37 -2.21 -14.22
N VAL A 240 2.33 -2.94 -13.78
CA VAL A 240 0.95 -2.75 -14.30
C VAL A 240 0.50 -1.30 -14.05
N LEU A 241 0.58 -0.82 -12.79
CA LEU A 241 0.16 0.54 -12.45
C LEU A 241 0.95 1.62 -13.22
N LYS A 242 2.26 1.42 -13.35
CA LYS A 242 3.14 2.32 -14.09
C LYS A 242 2.77 2.37 -15.57
N PHE A 243 2.45 1.20 -16.19
CA PHE A 243 2.10 1.09 -17.60
C PHE A 243 0.81 1.83 -17.93
N ILE A 244 -0.21 1.72 -17.08
CA ILE A 244 -1.51 2.41 -17.26
C ILE A 244 -1.53 3.82 -16.66
N ASN A 245 -0.38 4.30 -16.14
CA ASN A 245 -0.22 5.59 -15.45
C ASN A 245 -1.19 5.79 -14.27
N ALA A 246 -1.62 4.71 -13.62
CA ALA A 246 -2.50 4.76 -12.45
C ALA A 246 -1.75 5.18 -11.19
N ASN A 247 -2.48 5.71 -10.22
CA ASN A 247 -1.96 6.18 -8.93
C ASN A 247 -2.78 5.63 -7.76
N CYS A 248 -2.48 6.07 -6.54
CA CYS A 248 -3.19 5.61 -5.33
C CYS A 248 -4.67 6.06 -5.25
N ASN A 249 -5.11 6.97 -6.13
CA ASN A 249 -6.50 7.41 -6.24
C ASN A 249 -7.28 6.63 -7.30
N SER A 250 -6.60 5.80 -8.09
CA SER A 250 -7.27 4.96 -9.09
C SER A 250 -8.04 3.82 -8.41
N PRO A 251 -9.25 3.49 -8.87
CA PRO A 251 -10.00 2.32 -8.40
C PRO A 251 -9.47 1.00 -9.00
N VAL A 252 -8.15 0.88 -9.07
CA VAL A 252 -7.42 -0.27 -9.60
C VAL A 252 -6.92 -1.15 -8.48
N SER A 253 -7.09 -2.44 -8.64
CA SER A 253 -6.53 -3.49 -7.81
C SER A 253 -5.57 -4.32 -8.65
N VAL A 254 -4.37 -4.57 -8.16
CA VAL A 254 -3.42 -5.49 -8.80
C VAL A 254 -2.82 -6.36 -7.73
N TYR A 255 -2.87 -7.67 -7.94
CA TYR A 255 -2.31 -8.63 -7.01
C TYR A 255 -1.53 -9.71 -7.76
N ALA A 256 -0.29 -9.94 -7.36
CA ALA A 256 0.55 -10.98 -7.91
C ALA A 256 1.01 -11.96 -6.82
N THR A 257 1.14 -13.22 -7.19
CA THR A 257 1.71 -14.29 -6.37
C THR A 257 2.73 -15.07 -7.15
N THR A 258 3.73 -15.59 -6.46
CA THR A 258 4.74 -16.48 -7.04
C THR A 258 4.63 -17.86 -6.42
N LYS A 259 4.67 -18.89 -7.24
CA LYS A 259 4.70 -20.28 -6.80
C LYS A 259 5.67 -21.05 -7.71
N GLU A 260 6.69 -21.66 -7.11
CA GLU A 260 7.77 -22.32 -7.85
C GLU A 260 8.39 -21.34 -8.86
N ASN A 261 8.41 -21.68 -10.15
CA ASN A 261 8.96 -20.83 -11.22
C ASN A 261 7.87 -20.03 -11.97
N LYS A 262 6.67 -19.89 -11.39
CA LYS A 262 5.55 -19.20 -12.01
C LYS A 262 5.14 -17.97 -11.23
N ILE A 263 4.64 -16.97 -11.94
CA ILE A 263 3.97 -15.81 -11.41
C ILE A 263 2.53 -15.73 -11.96
N SER A 264 1.58 -15.45 -11.07
CA SER A 264 0.20 -15.16 -11.43
C SER A 264 -0.09 -13.70 -11.08
N ILE A 265 -0.73 -12.97 -11.98
CA ILE A 265 -1.10 -11.56 -11.80
C ILE A 265 -2.59 -11.41 -12.10
N GLN A 266 -3.35 -10.89 -11.17
CA GLN A 266 -4.75 -10.49 -11.37
C GLN A 266 -4.87 -8.98 -11.26
N CYS A 267 -5.71 -8.40 -12.12
CA CYS A 267 -6.02 -6.98 -12.10
C CYS A 267 -7.51 -6.74 -12.27
N GLN A 268 -8.08 -5.89 -11.42
CA GLN A 268 -9.45 -5.40 -11.52
C GLN A 268 -9.47 -3.88 -11.57
N LEU A 269 -10.34 -3.33 -12.40
CA LEU A 269 -10.67 -1.91 -12.47
C LEU A 269 -12.16 -1.74 -12.33
N HIS A 270 -12.59 -0.91 -11.41
CA HIS A 270 -13.99 -0.54 -11.19
C HIS A 270 -14.23 0.93 -11.54
N ASP A 271 -15.48 1.30 -11.77
CA ASP A 271 -15.86 2.70 -11.69
C ASP A 271 -16.15 3.13 -10.24
N HIS A 272 -16.41 4.42 -10.03
CA HIS A 272 -16.68 4.96 -8.70
C HIS A 272 -17.99 4.44 -8.08
N ASN A 273 -18.89 3.84 -8.86
CA ASN A 273 -20.18 3.30 -8.39
C ASN A 273 -20.14 1.78 -8.21
N GLY A 274 -18.95 1.18 -8.35
CA GLY A 274 -18.73 -0.25 -8.15
C GLY A 274 -18.99 -1.11 -9.38
N SER A 275 -19.20 -0.54 -10.58
CA SER A 275 -19.29 -1.35 -11.80
C SER A 275 -17.90 -1.86 -12.18
N LEU A 276 -17.80 -3.15 -12.45
CA LEU A 276 -16.56 -3.78 -12.89
C LEU A 276 -16.34 -3.46 -14.37
N LEU A 277 -15.23 -2.78 -14.67
CA LEU A 277 -14.85 -2.38 -16.04
C LEU A 277 -13.82 -3.32 -16.65
N PHE A 278 -13.00 -3.95 -15.80
CA PHE A 278 -11.95 -4.87 -16.22
C PHE A 278 -11.68 -5.90 -15.11
N ASP A 279 -11.53 -7.17 -15.49
CA ASP A 279 -11.08 -8.25 -14.63
C ASP A 279 -10.33 -9.28 -15.47
N GLU A 280 -9.04 -9.38 -15.27
CA GLU A 280 -8.19 -10.31 -15.99
C GLU A 280 -7.15 -10.94 -15.08
N PHE A 281 -6.90 -12.21 -15.34
CA PHE A 281 -5.86 -13.02 -14.72
C PHE A 281 -4.87 -13.47 -15.79
N MET A 282 -3.58 -13.38 -15.47
CA MET A 282 -2.51 -13.88 -16.33
C MET A 282 -1.52 -14.70 -15.51
N GLU A 283 -1.01 -15.78 -16.09
CA GLU A 283 0.04 -16.60 -15.51
C GLU A 283 1.18 -16.79 -16.51
N GLY A 284 2.40 -16.86 -16.03
CA GLY A 284 3.59 -17.11 -16.84
C GLY A 284 4.81 -17.43 -16.00
N GLU A 285 5.96 -17.59 -16.68
CA GLU A 285 7.24 -17.84 -16.01
C GLU A 285 7.70 -16.59 -15.24
N ILE A 286 8.30 -16.81 -14.07
CA ILE A 286 8.72 -15.74 -13.16
C ILE A 286 9.74 -14.77 -13.81
N GLU A 287 10.57 -15.28 -14.71
CA GLU A 287 11.55 -14.48 -15.46
C GLU A 287 10.89 -13.43 -16.38
N ASN A 288 9.65 -13.68 -16.79
CA ASN A 288 8.88 -12.82 -17.69
C ASN A 288 7.91 -11.90 -16.93
N ASN A 289 8.05 -11.76 -15.61
CA ASN A 289 7.10 -11.06 -14.75
C ASN A 289 6.74 -9.64 -15.23
N LEU A 290 7.74 -8.82 -15.59
CA LEU A 290 7.53 -7.45 -16.04
C LEU A 290 6.92 -7.40 -17.45
N MET A 291 7.24 -8.37 -18.32
CA MET A 291 6.63 -8.48 -19.64
C MET A 291 5.14 -8.84 -19.51
N LEU A 292 4.83 -9.81 -18.66
CA LEU A 292 3.46 -10.23 -18.35
C LEU A 292 2.65 -9.06 -17.78
N ALA A 293 3.23 -8.31 -16.86
CA ALA A 293 2.61 -7.11 -16.29
C ALA A 293 2.30 -6.04 -17.34
N LYS A 294 3.22 -5.79 -18.29
CA LYS A 294 2.99 -4.86 -19.41
C LYS A 294 1.90 -5.35 -20.37
N GLN A 295 1.85 -6.66 -20.65
CA GLN A 295 0.79 -7.24 -21.45
C GLN A 295 -0.57 -7.05 -20.78
N LEU A 296 -0.67 -7.28 -19.48
CA LEU A 296 -1.88 -7.02 -18.70
C LEU A 296 -2.27 -5.54 -18.74
N GLY A 297 -1.31 -4.63 -18.53
CA GLY A 297 -1.53 -3.19 -18.67
C GLY A 297 -2.00 -2.78 -20.07
N ARG A 298 -1.50 -3.41 -21.13
CA ARG A 298 -1.97 -3.18 -22.51
C ARG A 298 -3.43 -3.59 -22.66
N LYS A 299 -3.81 -4.78 -22.18
CA LYS A 299 -5.20 -5.25 -22.23
C LYS A 299 -6.16 -4.27 -21.53
N ILE A 300 -5.77 -3.71 -20.38
CA ILE A 300 -6.57 -2.71 -19.67
C ILE A 300 -6.80 -1.49 -20.57
N ILE A 301 -5.74 -0.96 -21.21
CA ILE A 301 -5.85 0.21 -22.09
C ILE A 301 -6.71 -0.11 -23.31
N ASP A 302 -6.52 -1.28 -23.92
CA ASP A 302 -7.26 -1.68 -25.12
C ASP A 302 -8.75 -1.88 -24.83
N GLN A 303 -9.12 -2.36 -23.64
CA GLN A 303 -10.52 -2.62 -23.26
C GLN A 303 -11.22 -1.39 -22.69
N VAL A 304 -10.55 -0.62 -21.84
CA VAL A 304 -11.17 0.48 -21.08
C VAL A 304 -10.86 1.85 -21.69
N GLY A 305 -9.69 2.00 -22.29
CA GLY A 305 -9.18 3.26 -22.83
C GLY A 305 -8.42 4.10 -21.79
N GLN A 306 -7.30 4.70 -22.21
CA GLN A 306 -6.46 5.52 -21.33
C GLN A 306 -7.19 6.76 -20.80
N GLU A 307 -8.06 7.37 -21.61
CA GLU A 307 -8.85 8.55 -21.19
C GLU A 307 -9.78 8.18 -20.04
N LYS A 308 -10.46 7.04 -20.13
CA LYS A 308 -11.35 6.57 -19.05
C LYS A 308 -10.60 6.27 -17.78
N ILE A 309 -9.41 5.66 -17.86
CA ILE A 309 -8.54 5.41 -16.70
C ILE A 309 -8.16 6.73 -16.03
N ASN A 310 -7.76 7.74 -16.81
CA ASN A 310 -7.40 9.07 -16.29
C ASN A 310 -8.60 9.78 -15.65
N GLU A 311 -9.82 9.64 -16.19
CA GLU A 311 -11.05 10.17 -15.58
C GLU A 311 -11.30 9.53 -14.20
N LEU A 312 -11.03 8.23 -14.05
CA LEU A 312 -11.24 7.51 -12.80
C LEU A 312 -10.23 7.91 -11.70
N ASP A 313 -9.10 8.51 -12.08
CA ASP A 313 -8.15 9.10 -11.13
C ASP A 313 -8.65 10.38 -10.48
N ILE A 314 -9.67 11.00 -11.07
CA ILE A 314 -10.27 12.26 -10.62
C ILE A 314 -11.61 11.93 -9.96
N LEU A 315 -11.67 12.08 -8.65
CA LEU A 315 -12.96 11.99 -7.95
C LEU A 315 -13.65 13.35 -8.05
N HIS A 316 -14.63 13.44 -8.95
CA HIS A 316 -15.49 14.63 -9.05
C HIS A 316 -16.48 14.61 -7.89
N ASP A 317 -16.47 15.69 -7.10
CA ASP A 317 -17.38 16.12 -6.05
C ASP A 317 -17.49 15.26 -4.78
N ASP A 318 -18.25 14.24 -4.59
CA ASP A 318 -18.38 13.62 -3.27
C ASP A 318 -17.77 12.24 -3.18
N PHE A 319 -16.72 12.09 -2.32
CA PHE A 319 -16.26 10.76 -1.94
C PHE A 319 -17.38 9.96 -1.25
N ASP A 320 -18.24 10.64 -0.52
CA ASP A 320 -19.33 10.05 0.21
C ASP A 320 -20.41 9.53 -0.74
N TYR A 321 -20.90 8.34 -0.48
CA TYR A 321 -21.95 7.70 -1.25
C TYR A 321 -23.14 7.36 -0.36
N THR A 322 -24.33 7.78 -0.80
CA THR A 322 -25.60 7.37 -0.19
C THR A 322 -26.46 6.73 -1.27
N PRO A 323 -26.99 5.49 -1.08
CA PRO A 323 -27.88 4.86 -2.05
C PRO A 323 -29.06 5.76 -2.39
N LYS A 324 -29.38 5.87 -3.68
CA LYS A 324 -30.64 6.49 -4.11
C LYS A 324 -31.74 5.46 -3.81
N GLY A 325 -32.69 5.83 -2.96
CA GLY A 325 -33.85 5.04 -2.60
C GLY A 325 -34.71 4.66 -3.81
#